data_1e995ecd68ca5a9cdbacc2902919130b
#
_entry.id   1e995ecd68ca5a9cdbacc2902919130b
#
_cell.length_a   1.000
_cell.length_b   1.000
_cell.length_c   1.000
_cell.angle_alpha   90.00
_cell.angle_beta   90.00
_cell.angle_gamma   90.00
#
_symmetry.space_group_name_H-M   'P 1'
#
loop_
_entity.id
_entity.type
_entity.pdbx_description
1 polymer ?
#
loop_
_entity_poly.entity_id
_entity_poly.type
_entity_poly.pdbx_seq_one_letter_code
_entity_poly.pdbx_strand_id
1 'polypeptide(L)'
;YSSAASDVYKRQINDSINTLLCKRGKTVNVFRNTPETILLLSEMPYSYHLTRKDFTPIPLDKPAQDVIGTLLPICQNGFVSYLHDFKRIYRIDSRKNRLETLYSCKGDTIFNSVSADENGIFWIGSNYGLSYYSMEKKQCINIPNSLINEINSLICDQRGRVWIGADSKLFAHLIQEGEFILYGESDGIILNEYLEKPRLLSTQGDIYMGGVNGLLCINKQLPNEPNAPPILELADVLVGGERMNALMSTGRRLKVEEQSKPITIKIIAHDKDIFRKPMYRYTLLGMEGQVIYSYQPELTLSGLPARTYQVMASCSTRTGGWTRDYQILELVVLPPWYKSNWFISICFILIVSGVILAFFSLLHRKENKLKWAMKEHEQQVYEEKVRFLININHELRTPLTPVSYTHLTLPTNSLV
;
A
#
# COMPACT_ATOMS: atom_id res chain seq x y z
N TYR A 1 23.45 -38.86 42.23
CA TYR A 1 24.89 -38.58 42.52
C TYR A 1 25.59 -37.66 41.50
N SER A 2 24.95 -37.32 40.38
CA SER A 2 25.59 -36.49 39.34
C SER A 2 25.36 -34.97 39.50
N SER A 3 24.37 -34.50 40.27
CA SER A 3 24.04 -33.09 40.37
C SER A 3 24.98 -32.30 41.27
N ALA A 4 25.38 -32.84 42.42
CA ALA A 4 26.26 -32.16 43.36
C ALA A 4 27.69 -31.98 42.85
N ALA A 5 28.22 -32.99 42.13
CA ALA A 5 29.55 -32.90 41.49
C ALA A 5 29.54 -31.86 40.34
N SER A 6 28.43 -31.76 39.57
CA SER A 6 28.24 -30.76 38.54
C SER A 6 28.18 -29.35 39.11
N ASP A 7 27.54 -29.17 40.27
CA ASP A 7 27.40 -27.84 40.89
C ASP A 7 28.71 -27.36 41.57
N VAL A 8 29.48 -28.28 42.18
CA VAL A 8 30.82 -27.95 42.69
C VAL A 8 31.77 -27.60 41.54
N TYR A 9 31.67 -28.30 40.40
CA TYR A 9 32.47 -28.04 39.20
C TYR A 9 32.13 -26.65 38.60
N LYS A 10 30.84 -26.35 38.50
CA LYS A 10 30.34 -25.03 38.02
C LYS A 10 30.81 -23.89 38.95
N ARG A 11 30.78 -24.07 40.26
CA ARG A 11 31.28 -23.05 41.23
C ARG A 11 32.79 -22.84 41.12
N GLN A 12 33.60 -23.89 41.02
CA GLN A 12 35.06 -23.74 40.85
C GLN A 12 35.47 -23.10 39.53
N ILE A 13 34.77 -23.38 38.45
CA ILE A 13 34.96 -22.70 37.17
C ILE A 13 34.55 -21.21 37.31
N ASN A 14 33.42 -20.94 37.93
CA ASN A 14 32.96 -19.56 38.17
C ASN A 14 33.96 -18.75 39.04
N ASP A 15 34.50 -19.33 40.06
CA ASP A 15 35.46 -18.60 40.94
C ASP A 15 36.78 -18.26 40.22
N SER A 16 37.29 -19.17 39.40
CA SER A 16 38.49 -18.94 38.59
C SER A 16 38.22 -17.92 37.46
N ILE A 17 37.07 -18.04 36.81
CA ILE A 17 36.60 -17.11 35.76
C ILE A 17 36.31 -15.75 36.39
N ASN A 18 35.60 -15.69 37.53
CA ASN A 18 35.30 -14.45 38.25
C ASN A 18 36.57 -13.73 38.72
N THR A 19 37.57 -14.48 39.18
CA THR A 19 38.86 -13.87 39.57
C THR A 19 39.56 -13.23 38.37
N LEU A 20 39.44 -13.82 37.20
CA LEU A 20 40.03 -13.29 35.97
C LEU A 20 39.21 -12.10 35.41
N LEU A 21 37.88 -12.15 35.55
CA LEU A 21 36.95 -11.10 35.14
C LEU A 21 37.03 -9.87 36.07
N CYS A 22 37.06 -10.09 37.39
CA CYS A 22 37.18 -9.00 38.36
C CYS A 22 38.47 -8.21 38.22
N LYS A 23 39.56 -8.80 37.78
CA LYS A 23 40.82 -8.11 37.49
C LYS A 23 40.79 -7.20 36.26
N ARG A 24 39.80 -7.34 35.34
CA ARG A 24 39.78 -6.62 34.05
C ARG A 24 38.47 -5.90 33.70
N GLY A 25 37.41 -6.03 34.50
CA GLY A 25 36.15 -5.25 34.36
C GLY A 25 35.38 -5.38 33.04
N LYS A 26 35.59 -6.44 32.26
CA LYS A 26 35.01 -6.59 30.92
C LYS A 26 34.13 -7.84 30.79
N THR A 27 33.06 -7.71 30.02
CA THR A 27 32.16 -8.84 29.67
C THR A 27 32.88 -9.91 28.86
N VAL A 28 32.70 -11.18 29.25
CA VAL A 28 33.31 -12.33 28.58
C VAL A 28 32.22 -13.30 28.13
N ASN A 29 32.25 -13.69 26.89
CA ASN A 29 31.43 -14.83 26.41
C ASN A 29 32.20 -16.11 26.66
N VAL A 30 31.48 -17.13 27.12
CA VAL A 30 32.02 -18.46 27.39
C VAL A 30 31.51 -19.43 26.34
N PHE A 31 32.42 -20.09 25.67
CA PHE A 31 32.08 -21.02 24.61
C PHE A 31 32.86 -22.33 24.79
N ARG A 32 32.16 -23.46 24.76
CA ARG A 32 32.81 -24.76 24.87
C ARG A 32 33.49 -25.13 23.54
N ASN A 33 34.79 -25.23 23.55
CA ASN A 33 35.60 -25.47 22.36
C ASN A 33 35.84 -26.96 22.11
N THR A 34 36.17 -27.71 23.18
CA THR A 34 36.33 -29.20 23.15
C THR A 34 35.76 -29.76 24.45
N PRO A 35 35.62 -31.08 24.59
CA PRO A 35 35.25 -31.68 25.88
C PRO A 35 36.12 -31.24 27.05
N GLU A 36 37.39 -30.90 26.78
CA GLU A 36 38.40 -30.56 27.79
C GLU A 36 38.73 -29.04 27.84
N THR A 37 38.28 -28.26 26.87
CA THR A 37 38.62 -26.83 26.79
C THR A 37 37.43 -25.92 26.60
N ILE A 38 37.48 -24.76 27.25
CA ILE A 38 36.52 -23.67 27.13
C ILE A 38 37.23 -22.42 26.58
N LEU A 39 36.62 -21.79 25.61
CA LEU A 39 37.05 -20.46 25.13
C LEU A 39 36.38 -19.38 25.94
N LEU A 40 37.20 -18.45 26.44
CA LEU A 40 36.79 -17.22 27.08
C LEU A 40 36.99 -16.11 26.06
N LEU A 41 35.89 -15.62 25.51
CA LEU A 41 35.90 -14.66 24.43
C LEU A 41 35.77 -13.23 24.98
N SER A 42 36.84 -12.49 24.90
CA SER A 42 36.94 -11.08 25.19
C SER A 42 37.76 -10.40 24.10
N GLU A 43 38.18 -9.16 24.28
CA GLU A 43 39.14 -8.49 23.38
C GLU A 43 40.41 -9.31 23.14
N MET A 44 40.84 -10.04 24.15
CA MET A 44 41.90 -11.08 24.09
C MET A 44 41.26 -12.42 24.39
N PRO A 45 41.12 -13.35 23.43
CA PRO A 45 40.56 -14.66 23.71
C PRO A 45 41.55 -15.54 24.48
N TYR A 46 41.01 -16.36 25.37
CA TYR A 46 41.77 -17.35 26.16
C TYR A 46 41.16 -18.74 25.96
N SER A 47 42.01 -19.73 25.97
CA SER A 47 41.60 -21.14 26.12
C SER A 47 41.79 -21.56 27.57
N TYR A 48 40.76 -22.06 28.23
CA TYR A 48 40.81 -22.60 29.58
C TYR A 48 40.72 -24.12 29.50
N HIS A 49 41.72 -24.80 30.03
CA HIS A 49 41.78 -26.24 30.07
C HIS A 49 41.16 -26.79 31.36
N LEU A 50 40.08 -27.56 31.23
CA LEU A 50 39.26 -28.04 32.36
C LEU A 50 40.04 -28.92 33.32
N THR A 51 40.89 -29.79 32.82
CA THR A 51 41.66 -30.77 33.63
C THR A 51 42.88 -30.09 34.26
N ARG A 52 43.63 -29.31 33.51
CA ARG A 52 44.85 -28.60 33.97
C ARG A 52 44.56 -27.36 34.76
N LYS A 53 43.33 -26.78 34.64
CA LYS A 53 42.89 -25.56 35.27
C LYS A 53 43.79 -24.35 34.96
N ASP A 54 44.37 -24.33 33.76
CA ASP A 54 45.25 -23.26 33.27
C ASP A 54 44.60 -22.46 32.14
N PHE A 55 45.06 -21.20 32.02
CA PHE A 55 44.59 -20.30 30.96
C PHE A 55 45.72 -20.06 29.98
N THR A 56 45.44 -20.31 28.70
CA THR A 56 46.39 -20.08 27.62
C THR A 56 45.83 -18.94 26.74
N PRO A 57 46.56 -17.81 26.57
CA PRO A 57 46.12 -16.78 25.65
C PRO A 57 46.15 -17.31 24.22
N ILE A 58 45.17 -16.89 23.40
CA ILE A 58 45.12 -17.25 21.99
C ILE A 58 45.67 -16.08 21.20
N PRO A 59 46.83 -16.21 20.55
CA PRO A 59 47.41 -15.15 19.76
C PRO A 59 46.54 -14.81 18.55
N LEU A 60 46.42 -13.52 18.28
CA LEU A 60 45.73 -12.94 17.13
C LEU A 60 46.74 -12.78 15.98
N ASP A 61 46.31 -12.97 14.73
CA ASP A 61 47.14 -12.71 13.54
C ASP A 61 47.48 -11.22 13.34
N LYS A 62 46.62 -10.34 13.90
CA LYS A 62 46.81 -8.90 13.97
C LYS A 62 46.79 -8.41 15.41
N PRO A 63 47.35 -7.23 15.71
CA PRO A 63 47.27 -6.67 17.05
C PRO A 63 45.85 -6.66 17.59
N ALA A 64 45.70 -6.91 18.88
CA ALA A 64 44.40 -6.95 19.57
C ALA A 64 43.58 -5.64 19.42
N GLN A 65 44.23 -4.54 19.09
CA GLN A 65 43.60 -3.23 18.80
C GLN A 65 42.65 -3.27 17.59
N ASP A 66 42.80 -4.27 16.71
CA ASP A 66 41.96 -4.43 15.53
C ASP A 66 40.65 -5.21 15.79
N VAL A 67 40.48 -5.83 16.97
CA VAL A 67 39.22 -6.51 17.35
C VAL A 67 38.24 -5.47 17.86
N ILE A 68 37.18 -5.24 17.10
CA ILE A 68 36.13 -4.28 17.43
C ILE A 68 35.05 -4.99 18.21
N GLY A 69 35.07 -4.86 19.53
CA GLY A 69 34.06 -5.42 20.42
C GLY A 69 34.34 -6.85 20.89
N THR A 70 33.31 -7.49 21.43
CA THR A 70 33.42 -8.82 22.03
C THR A 70 33.23 -9.91 20.98
N LEU A 71 34.13 -10.88 20.95
CA LEU A 71 34.00 -12.05 20.06
C LEU A 71 32.78 -12.89 20.43
N LEU A 72 32.02 -13.30 19.45
CA LEU A 72 30.81 -14.10 19.56
C LEU A 72 30.97 -15.43 18.84
N PRO A 73 30.50 -16.55 19.44
CA PRO A 73 30.57 -17.85 18.80
C PRO A 73 29.56 -17.96 17.66
N ILE A 74 29.96 -18.59 16.54
CA ILE A 74 29.09 -18.97 15.43
C ILE A 74 28.77 -20.45 15.51
N CYS A 75 29.78 -21.27 15.32
CA CYS A 75 29.65 -22.74 15.33
C CYS A 75 30.99 -23.39 15.61
N GLN A 76 30.96 -24.73 15.88
CA GLN A 76 32.13 -25.54 16.04
C GLN A 76 32.05 -26.76 15.10
N ASN A 77 33.14 -27.05 14.44
CA ASN A 77 33.31 -28.26 13.63
C ASN A 77 34.59 -28.98 14.03
N GLY A 78 34.44 -30.02 14.84
CA GLY A 78 35.56 -30.76 15.39
C GLY A 78 36.49 -29.91 16.25
N PHE A 79 37.73 -29.72 15.80
CA PHE A 79 38.74 -28.90 16.50
C PHE A 79 38.76 -27.40 16.06
N VAL A 80 37.87 -27.05 15.14
CA VAL A 80 37.81 -25.70 14.61
C VAL A 80 36.53 -24.99 15.12
N SER A 81 36.70 -23.84 15.72
CA SER A 81 35.61 -22.99 16.14
C SER A 81 35.59 -21.71 15.28
N TYR A 82 34.40 -21.28 14.96
CA TYR A 82 34.18 -20.06 14.19
C TYR A 82 33.54 -19.00 15.08
N LEU A 83 34.05 -17.78 14.97
CA LEU A 83 33.67 -16.64 15.80
C LEU A 83 33.45 -15.43 14.91
N HIS A 84 32.74 -14.44 15.40
CA HIS A 84 32.65 -13.14 14.75
C HIS A 84 32.73 -11.98 15.73
N ASP A 85 33.11 -10.84 15.26
CA ASP A 85 32.88 -9.52 15.87
C ASP A 85 31.93 -8.70 14.98
N PHE A 86 31.80 -7.41 15.19
CA PHE A 86 30.92 -6.53 14.42
C PHE A 86 31.30 -6.35 12.94
N LYS A 87 32.54 -6.75 12.54
CA LYS A 87 33.03 -6.54 11.15
C LYS A 87 33.71 -7.75 10.53
N ARG A 88 34.03 -8.78 11.33
CA ARG A 88 34.91 -9.86 10.89
C ARG A 88 34.39 -11.22 11.30
N ILE A 89 34.75 -12.22 10.50
CA ILE A 89 34.59 -13.63 10.84
C ILE A 89 35.95 -14.23 11.06
N TYR A 90 36.09 -14.99 12.13
CA TYR A 90 37.34 -15.59 12.56
C TYR A 90 37.22 -17.11 12.64
N ARG A 91 38.38 -17.75 12.53
CA ARG A 91 38.56 -19.19 12.74
C ARG A 91 39.59 -19.42 13.82
N ILE A 92 39.29 -20.28 14.78
CA ILE A 92 40.25 -20.80 15.77
C ILE A 92 40.43 -22.28 15.52
N ASP A 93 41.66 -22.72 15.28
CA ASP A 93 42.05 -24.12 15.32
C ASP A 93 42.64 -24.47 16.69
N SER A 94 41.93 -25.29 17.46
CA SER A 94 42.34 -25.66 18.84
C SER A 94 43.69 -26.34 18.90
N ARG A 95 44.18 -26.96 17.83
CA ARG A 95 45.50 -27.61 17.75
C ARG A 95 46.62 -26.57 17.57
N LYS A 96 46.34 -25.52 16.82
CA LYS A 96 47.31 -24.45 16.55
C LYS A 96 47.21 -23.31 17.56
N ASN A 97 46.12 -23.27 18.32
CA ASN A 97 45.77 -22.23 19.29
C ASN A 97 45.99 -20.82 18.73
N ARG A 98 45.52 -20.58 17.48
CA ARG A 98 45.68 -19.33 16.74
C ARG A 98 44.36 -18.86 16.15
N LEU A 99 44.12 -17.56 16.21
CA LEU A 99 42.95 -16.91 15.63
C LEU A 99 43.33 -16.35 14.23
N GLU A 100 42.64 -16.81 13.20
CA GLU A 100 42.79 -16.38 11.81
C GLU A 100 41.56 -15.61 11.35
N THR A 101 41.74 -14.48 10.68
CA THR A 101 40.64 -13.73 10.08
C THR A 101 40.27 -14.37 8.73
N LEU A 102 39.02 -14.84 8.61
CA LEU A 102 38.49 -15.42 7.36
C LEU A 102 37.91 -14.35 6.44
N TYR A 103 37.14 -13.43 7.02
CA TYR A 103 36.46 -12.40 6.27
C TYR A 103 36.40 -11.10 7.08
N SER A 104 36.50 -9.96 6.39
CA SER A 104 36.32 -8.63 6.94
C SER A 104 35.44 -7.83 5.99
N CYS A 105 34.34 -7.25 6.51
CA CYS A 105 33.47 -6.37 5.71
C CYS A 105 34.17 -5.03 5.45
N LYS A 106 33.72 -4.36 4.39
CA LYS A 106 34.18 -3.03 4.02
C LYS A 106 33.09 -1.98 4.35
N GLY A 107 33.51 -0.74 4.54
CA GLY A 107 32.59 0.38 4.77
C GLY A 107 31.91 0.32 6.15
N ASP A 108 30.65 0.79 6.19
CA ASP A 108 29.87 0.98 7.42
C ASP A 108 28.98 -0.22 7.78
N THR A 109 29.19 -1.36 7.12
CA THR A 109 28.47 -2.60 7.43
C THR A 109 28.86 -3.10 8.83
N ILE A 110 27.83 -3.36 9.65
CA ILE A 110 27.97 -3.89 11.01
C ILE A 110 27.24 -5.24 11.07
N PHE A 111 27.94 -6.28 11.52
CA PHE A 111 27.35 -7.58 11.76
C PHE A 111 26.64 -7.59 13.11
N ASN A 112 25.33 -7.71 13.09
CA ASN A 112 24.54 -7.83 14.29
C ASN A 112 24.40 -9.29 14.72
N SER A 113 24.38 -10.22 13.75
CA SER A 113 24.20 -11.65 14.03
C SER A 113 24.78 -12.49 12.91
N VAL A 114 25.46 -13.57 13.26
CA VAL A 114 26.03 -14.54 12.30
C VAL A 114 25.68 -15.96 12.71
N SER A 115 25.25 -16.80 11.76
CA SER A 115 24.97 -18.22 11.97
C SER A 115 25.52 -19.03 10.81
N ALA A 116 25.91 -20.28 11.06
CA ALA A 116 26.36 -21.19 10.03
C ALA A 116 25.28 -22.20 9.68
N ASP A 117 25.20 -22.56 8.42
CA ASP A 117 24.39 -23.70 7.96
C ASP A 117 25.20 -24.99 7.93
N GLU A 118 24.55 -26.10 7.57
CA GLU A 118 25.17 -27.44 7.49
C GLU A 118 26.21 -27.52 6.36
N ASN A 119 26.13 -26.65 5.34
CA ASN A 119 27.06 -26.61 4.21
C ASN A 119 28.31 -25.75 4.52
N GLY A 120 28.40 -25.19 5.72
CA GLY A 120 29.50 -24.32 6.13
C GLY A 120 29.45 -22.93 5.51
N ILE A 121 28.28 -22.49 5.08
CA ILE A 121 28.03 -21.11 4.66
C ILE A 121 27.70 -20.29 5.91
N PHE A 122 28.30 -19.12 6.06
CA PHE A 122 28.02 -18.19 7.13
C PHE A 122 26.98 -17.15 6.68
N TRP A 123 25.81 -17.23 7.27
CA TRP A 123 24.73 -16.28 7.07
C TRP A 123 24.93 -15.10 8.01
N ILE A 124 24.87 -13.88 7.48
CA ILE A 124 25.23 -12.64 8.15
C ILE A 124 24.02 -11.72 8.13
N GLY A 125 23.49 -11.41 9.31
CA GLY A 125 22.53 -10.36 9.54
C GLY A 125 23.25 -9.06 9.89
N SER A 126 22.98 -8.00 9.17
CA SER A 126 23.66 -6.72 9.31
C SER A 126 22.66 -5.55 9.31
N ASN A 127 23.18 -4.34 9.53
CA ASN A 127 22.45 -3.08 9.36
C ASN A 127 22.02 -2.79 7.89
N TYR A 128 22.43 -3.62 6.92
CA TYR A 128 22.05 -3.55 5.51
C TYR A 128 21.32 -4.80 5.02
N GLY A 129 20.75 -5.59 5.93
CA GLY A 129 19.99 -6.79 5.59
C GLY A 129 20.81 -8.09 5.63
N LEU A 130 20.40 -9.06 4.79
CA LEU A 130 20.93 -10.40 4.77
C LEU A 130 22.05 -10.56 3.74
N SER A 131 23.15 -11.18 4.18
CA SER A 131 24.26 -11.58 3.31
C SER A 131 24.72 -12.97 3.71
N TYR A 132 25.45 -13.63 2.84
CA TYR A 132 26.14 -14.88 3.21
C TYR A 132 27.58 -14.89 2.72
N TYR A 133 28.46 -15.50 3.52
CA TYR A 133 29.86 -15.71 3.17
C TYR A 133 30.11 -17.21 2.90
N SER A 134 30.59 -17.52 1.71
CA SER A 134 31.01 -18.87 1.34
C SER A 134 32.52 -19.07 1.57
N MET A 135 32.89 -20.03 2.40
CA MET A 135 34.32 -20.36 2.60
C MET A 135 34.98 -20.91 1.35
N GLU A 136 34.23 -21.64 0.53
CA GLU A 136 34.73 -22.23 -0.73
C GLU A 136 35.08 -21.15 -1.73
N LYS A 137 34.12 -20.22 -1.97
CA LYS A 137 34.29 -19.14 -2.95
C LYS A 137 35.03 -17.94 -2.39
N LYS A 138 35.24 -17.86 -1.08
CA LYS A 138 35.81 -16.69 -0.34
C LYS A 138 35.15 -15.36 -0.70
N GLN A 139 33.84 -15.41 -0.93
CA GLN A 139 33.03 -14.25 -1.34
C GLN A 139 31.85 -14.06 -0.39
N CYS A 140 31.53 -12.79 -0.12
CA CYS A 140 30.32 -12.41 0.55
C CYS A 140 29.33 -11.91 -0.50
N ILE A 141 28.11 -12.45 -0.46
CA ILE A 141 27.05 -12.13 -1.41
C ILE A 141 25.87 -11.57 -0.61
N ASN A 142 25.38 -10.42 -1.03
CA ASN A 142 24.19 -9.79 -0.43
C ASN A 142 22.93 -10.34 -1.09
N ILE A 143 21.90 -10.63 -0.25
CA ILE A 143 20.59 -11.07 -0.69
C ILE A 143 19.63 -9.87 -0.55
N PRO A 144 19.26 -9.22 -1.67
CA PRO A 144 18.39 -8.05 -1.61
C PRO A 144 16.98 -8.45 -1.19
N ASN A 145 16.43 -7.76 -0.20
CA ASN A 145 15.04 -7.85 0.18
C ASN A 145 14.54 -6.49 0.65
N SER A 146 13.52 -5.95 -0.02
CA SER A 146 12.97 -4.63 0.29
C SER A 146 12.18 -4.57 1.60
N LEU A 147 11.87 -5.72 2.20
CA LEU A 147 11.10 -5.82 3.45
C LEU A 147 11.96 -5.91 4.70
N ILE A 148 13.28 -6.10 4.53
CA ILE A 148 14.23 -6.33 5.62
C ILE A 148 15.35 -5.29 5.51
N ASN A 149 15.39 -4.36 6.47
CA ASN A 149 16.42 -3.33 6.51
C ASN A 149 17.56 -3.72 7.46
N GLU A 150 17.24 -3.87 8.73
CA GLU A 150 18.20 -4.21 9.76
C GLU A 150 17.85 -5.56 10.40
N ILE A 151 18.81 -6.46 10.45
CA ILE A 151 18.66 -7.79 11.06
C ILE A 151 19.35 -7.79 12.41
N ASN A 152 18.59 -8.02 13.47
CA ASN A 152 19.09 -8.07 14.84
C ASN A 152 19.43 -9.49 15.30
N SER A 153 18.64 -10.47 14.85
CA SER A 153 18.84 -11.87 15.25
C SER A 153 18.73 -12.79 14.05
N LEU A 154 19.63 -13.76 13.96
CA LEU A 154 19.67 -14.71 12.85
C LEU A 154 20.13 -16.07 13.34
N ILE A 155 19.43 -17.13 12.93
CA ILE A 155 19.79 -18.52 13.22
C ILE A 155 19.40 -19.44 12.08
N CYS A 156 20.32 -20.32 11.68
CA CYS A 156 20.07 -21.37 10.69
C CYS A 156 19.49 -22.60 11.36
N ASP A 157 18.51 -23.23 10.73
CA ASP A 157 18.01 -24.54 11.13
C ASP A 157 18.64 -25.66 10.32
N GLN A 158 18.35 -26.90 10.72
CA GLN A 158 18.84 -28.12 10.05
C GLN A 158 18.01 -28.53 8.81
N ARG A 159 17.11 -27.64 8.34
CA ARG A 159 16.17 -27.90 7.24
C ARG A 159 16.32 -26.93 6.06
N GLY A 160 17.45 -26.22 6.00
CA GLY A 160 17.74 -25.27 4.93
C GLY A 160 16.98 -23.98 5.05
N ARG A 161 16.63 -23.53 6.28
CA ARG A 161 16.02 -22.22 6.53
C ARG A 161 16.93 -21.36 7.40
N VAL A 162 16.91 -20.07 7.10
CA VAL A 162 17.52 -19.03 7.92
C VAL A 162 16.41 -18.21 8.57
N TRP A 163 16.28 -18.33 9.88
CA TRP A 163 15.34 -17.58 10.67
C TRP A 163 15.91 -16.22 11.01
N ILE A 164 15.12 -15.17 10.80
CA ILE A 164 15.58 -13.78 10.82
C ILE A 164 14.60 -12.96 11.64
N GLY A 165 15.10 -12.37 12.72
CA GLY A 165 14.40 -11.34 13.50
C GLY A 165 14.83 -9.95 13.03
N ALA A 166 13.94 -9.21 12.39
CA ALA A 166 14.18 -7.88 11.83
C ALA A 166 12.95 -7.00 11.97
N ASP A 167 13.10 -5.73 12.26
CA ASP A 167 12.01 -4.73 12.31
C ASP A 167 10.77 -5.21 13.09
N SER A 168 10.98 -5.84 14.26
CA SER A 168 9.95 -6.47 15.10
C SER A 168 9.16 -7.60 14.43
N LYS A 169 9.64 -8.12 13.29
CA LYS A 169 9.02 -9.20 12.50
C LYS A 169 9.93 -10.41 12.48
N LEU A 170 9.31 -11.57 12.24
CA LEU A 170 10.03 -12.83 12.02
C LEU A 170 9.93 -13.22 10.54
N PHE A 171 11.08 -13.50 9.95
CA PHE A 171 11.17 -14.04 8.59
C PHE A 171 11.86 -15.38 8.60
N ALA A 172 11.53 -16.24 7.65
CA ALA A 172 12.34 -17.40 7.29
C ALA A 172 12.77 -17.26 5.83
N HIS A 173 14.08 -17.32 5.58
CA HIS A 173 14.62 -17.42 4.25
C HIS A 173 14.85 -18.89 3.88
N LEU A 174 14.19 -19.35 2.81
CA LEU A 174 14.34 -20.70 2.28
C LEU A 174 15.56 -20.73 1.36
N ILE A 175 16.62 -21.43 1.77
CA ILE A 175 17.92 -21.38 1.08
C ILE A 175 17.83 -21.93 -0.35
N GLN A 176 17.06 -22.99 -0.57
CA GLN A 176 16.95 -23.65 -1.87
C GLN A 176 16.10 -22.83 -2.86
N GLU A 177 14.97 -22.32 -2.41
CA GLU A 177 14.01 -21.58 -3.21
C GLU A 177 14.41 -20.10 -3.39
N GLY A 178 15.25 -19.57 -2.48
CA GLY A 178 15.63 -18.16 -2.44
C GLY A 178 14.51 -17.23 -1.96
N GLU A 179 13.41 -17.78 -1.44
CA GLU A 179 12.23 -17.05 -1.01
C GLU A 179 12.28 -16.68 0.48
N PHE A 180 11.52 -15.62 0.83
CA PHE A 180 11.33 -15.20 2.21
C PHE A 180 9.87 -15.41 2.62
N ILE A 181 9.66 -15.99 3.79
CA ILE A 181 8.35 -16.17 4.40
C ILE A 181 8.26 -15.22 5.59
N LEU A 182 7.23 -14.38 5.62
CA LEU A 182 6.91 -13.51 6.76
C LEU A 182 5.97 -14.26 7.71
N TYR A 183 6.33 -14.32 8.98
CA TYR A 183 5.51 -14.82 10.07
C TYR A 183 5.04 -13.65 10.95
N GLY A 184 3.78 -13.68 11.36
CA GLY A 184 3.15 -12.61 12.11
C GLY A 184 2.17 -13.10 13.16
N GLU A 185 1.30 -12.20 13.62
CA GLU A 185 0.29 -12.50 14.65
C GLU A 185 -0.66 -13.64 14.24
N SER A 186 -0.97 -13.76 12.96
CA SER A 186 -1.78 -14.87 12.43
C SER A 186 -1.12 -16.24 12.61
N ASP A 187 0.20 -16.27 12.72
CA ASP A 187 0.99 -17.49 12.99
C ASP A 187 1.20 -17.72 14.49
N GLY A 188 0.55 -16.93 15.35
CA GLY A 188 0.71 -16.98 16.79
C GLY A 188 1.97 -16.27 17.31
N ILE A 189 2.60 -15.45 16.48
CA ILE A 189 3.81 -14.72 16.85
C ILE A 189 3.44 -13.35 17.37
N ILE A 190 3.80 -13.07 18.59
CA ILE A 190 3.68 -11.75 19.19
C ILE A 190 4.81 -10.86 18.64
N LEU A 191 4.50 -9.63 18.24
CA LEU A 191 5.48 -8.64 17.83
C LEU A 191 6.59 -8.52 18.88
N ASN A 192 7.81 -8.73 18.47
CA ASN A 192 8.96 -8.80 19.39
C ASN A 192 10.19 -8.14 18.75
N GLU A 193 10.86 -7.29 19.49
CA GLU A 193 12.22 -6.85 19.13
C GLU A 193 13.19 -7.97 19.47
N TYR A 194 13.63 -8.67 18.44
CA TYR A 194 14.57 -9.78 18.59
C TYR A 194 15.95 -9.27 18.92
N LEU A 195 16.60 -9.95 19.86
CA LEU A 195 17.94 -9.65 20.30
C LEU A 195 18.93 -10.63 19.68
N GLU A 196 20.15 -10.20 19.45
CA GLU A 196 21.23 -11.08 19.02
C GLU A 196 21.40 -12.28 19.96
N LYS A 197 21.26 -12.02 21.25
CA LYS A 197 21.22 -13.01 22.31
C LYS A 197 19.93 -12.82 23.12
N PRO A 198 19.24 -13.86 23.55
CA PRO A 198 19.52 -15.30 23.44
C PRO A 198 18.97 -15.93 22.15
N ARG A 199 19.75 -16.79 21.53
CA ARG A 199 19.33 -17.68 20.44
C ARG A 199 19.93 -19.07 20.63
N LEU A 200 19.15 -20.09 20.32
CA LEU A 200 19.57 -21.49 20.51
C LEU A 200 18.90 -22.39 19.50
N LEU A 201 19.68 -23.22 18.83
CA LEU A 201 19.21 -24.40 18.15
C LEU A 201 19.33 -25.59 19.11
N SER A 202 18.21 -26.20 19.46
CA SER A 202 18.13 -27.37 20.34
C SER A 202 18.70 -28.61 19.63
N THR A 203 19.16 -29.55 20.41
CA THR A 203 19.57 -30.87 19.87
C THR A 203 18.43 -31.65 19.22
N GLN A 204 17.19 -31.31 19.53
CA GLN A 204 15.98 -31.85 18.89
C GLN A 204 15.63 -31.15 17.59
N GLY A 205 16.25 -29.99 17.29
CA GLY A 205 16.04 -29.20 16.10
C GLY A 205 15.05 -28.07 16.27
N ASP A 206 14.52 -27.80 17.48
CA ASP A 206 13.71 -26.65 17.78
C ASP A 206 14.58 -25.40 17.93
N ILE A 207 14.07 -24.27 17.50
CA ILE A 207 14.77 -22.99 17.56
C ILE A 207 14.14 -22.11 18.65
N TYR A 208 14.98 -21.49 19.43
CA TYR A 208 14.61 -20.51 20.44
C TYR A 208 15.23 -19.16 20.09
N MET A 209 14.41 -18.14 20.00
CA MET A 209 14.84 -16.75 19.74
C MET A 209 14.26 -15.84 20.81
N GLY A 210 15.12 -15.13 21.50
CA GLY A 210 14.71 -14.21 22.54
C GLY A 210 14.54 -12.78 22.02
N GLY A 211 13.68 -12.06 22.67
CA GLY A 211 13.44 -10.65 22.42
C GLY A 211 12.94 -9.92 23.65
N VAL A 212 12.62 -8.66 23.50
CA VAL A 212 12.17 -7.79 24.61
C VAL A 212 10.88 -8.32 25.24
N ASN A 213 9.97 -8.85 24.44
CA ASN A 213 8.63 -9.33 24.86
C ASN A 213 8.59 -10.83 25.20
N GLY A 214 9.76 -11.50 25.28
CA GLY A 214 9.82 -12.88 25.68
C GLY A 214 10.62 -13.79 24.74
N LEU A 215 10.38 -15.09 24.86
CA LEU A 215 11.08 -16.14 24.14
C LEU A 215 10.16 -16.78 23.12
N LEU A 216 10.55 -16.75 21.86
CA LEU A 216 9.88 -17.47 20.79
C LEU A 216 10.47 -18.87 20.68
N CYS A 217 9.61 -19.90 20.61
CA CYS A 217 9.98 -21.27 20.29
C CYS A 217 9.41 -21.65 18.92
N ILE A 218 10.27 -22.01 17.98
CA ILE A 218 9.90 -22.47 16.65
C ILE A 218 10.12 -24.00 16.61
N ASN A 219 9.00 -24.70 16.44
CA ASN A 219 9.02 -26.16 16.43
C ASN A 219 9.66 -26.68 15.12
N LYS A 220 10.51 -27.69 15.23
CA LYS A 220 11.12 -28.40 14.11
C LYS A 220 10.10 -28.88 13.06
N GLN A 221 8.88 -29.26 13.47
CA GLN A 221 7.86 -29.81 12.58
C GLN A 221 7.18 -28.77 11.68
N LEU A 222 7.48 -27.50 11.84
CA LEU A 222 6.88 -26.46 10.98
C LEU A 222 7.14 -26.74 9.50
N PRO A 223 6.10 -26.84 8.64
CA PRO A 223 6.28 -27.17 7.23
C PRO A 223 7.20 -26.20 6.49
N ASN A 224 7.97 -26.70 5.53
CA ASN A 224 8.83 -25.85 4.68
C ASN A 224 8.08 -25.26 3.50
N GLU A 225 6.92 -25.82 3.14
CA GLU A 225 6.21 -25.41 1.93
C GLU A 225 5.58 -24.04 2.11
N PRO A 226 5.90 -23.07 1.25
CA PRO A 226 5.08 -21.87 1.13
C PRO A 226 3.67 -22.32 0.74
N ASN A 227 2.66 -21.85 1.46
CA ASN A 227 1.28 -22.11 1.06
C ASN A 227 1.05 -21.59 -0.35
N ALA A 228 0.27 -22.33 -1.16
CA ALA A 228 -0.14 -21.86 -2.47
C ALA A 228 -0.70 -20.42 -2.35
N PRO A 229 -0.41 -19.54 -3.32
CA PRO A 229 -0.88 -18.17 -3.24
C PRO A 229 -2.40 -18.13 -3.16
N PRO A 230 -2.98 -17.26 -2.32
CA PRO A 230 -4.43 -17.16 -2.18
C PRO A 230 -5.10 -16.83 -3.51
N ILE A 231 -6.28 -17.39 -3.73
CA ILE A 231 -7.13 -17.07 -4.88
C ILE A 231 -8.14 -16.03 -4.42
N LEU A 232 -8.25 -14.92 -5.18
CA LEU A 232 -9.21 -13.86 -4.88
C LEU A 232 -10.48 -14.05 -5.71
N GLU A 233 -11.63 -13.97 -5.04
CA GLU A 233 -12.94 -14.00 -5.66
C GLU A 233 -13.81 -12.85 -5.19
N LEU A 234 -14.73 -12.42 -6.09
CA LEU A 234 -15.77 -11.46 -5.74
C LEU A 234 -16.78 -12.10 -4.80
N ALA A 235 -16.92 -11.58 -3.60
CA ALA A 235 -17.89 -12.04 -2.63
C ALA A 235 -19.23 -11.36 -2.80
N ASP A 236 -19.22 -10.01 -2.88
CA ASP A 236 -20.44 -9.22 -2.90
C ASP A 236 -20.20 -7.83 -3.47
N VAL A 237 -21.24 -7.20 -3.99
CA VAL A 237 -21.22 -5.79 -4.39
C VAL A 237 -22.44 -5.09 -3.82
N LEU A 238 -22.21 -4.01 -3.09
CA LEU A 238 -23.26 -3.17 -2.51
C LEU A 238 -23.24 -1.80 -3.18
N VAL A 239 -24.42 -1.30 -3.54
CA VAL A 239 -24.60 0.07 -4.03
C VAL A 239 -25.50 0.82 -3.06
N GLY A 240 -24.93 1.78 -2.33
CA GLY A 240 -25.65 2.48 -1.27
C GLY A 240 -26.12 1.59 -0.12
N GLY A 241 -25.41 0.48 0.14
CA GLY A 241 -25.76 -0.49 1.16
C GLY A 241 -26.70 -1.59 0.70
N GLU A 242 -27.27 -1.49 -0.50
CA GLU A 242 -28.14 -2.52 -1.07
C GLU A 242 -27.33 -3.55 -1.88
N ARG A 243 -27.58 -4.84 -1.65
CA ARG A 243 -26.86 -5.93 -2.29
C ARG A 243 -27.30 -6.13 -3.74
N MET A 244 -26.37 -6.19 -4.66
CA MET A 244 -26.62 -6.36 -6.09
C MET A 244 -26.56 -7.84 -6.50
N ASN A 245 -27.61 -8.61 -6.19
CA ASN A 245 -27.67 -10.05 -6.46
C ASN A 245 -27.59 -10.45 -7.94
N ALA A 246 -27.86 -9.52 -8.87
CA ALA A 246 -27.86 -9.79 -10.33
C ALA A 246 -26.46 -9.94 -10.96
N LEU A 247 -25.40 -9.58 -10.26
CA LEU A 247 -24.02 -9.58 -10.81
C LEU A 247 -23.42 -10.98 -10.95
N MET A 248 -23.87 -11.94 -10.16
CA MET A 248 -23.39 -13.33 -10.23
C MET A 248 -23.81 -14.04 -11.51
N SER A 249 -24.88 -13.59 -12.16
CA SER A 249 -25.43 -14.21 -13.38
C SER A 249 -24.96 -13.58 -14.70
N THR A 250 -24.36 -12.37 -14.69
CA THR A 250 -24.09 -11.56 -15.89
C THR A 250 -22.60 -11.20 -16.09
N GLY A 251 -21.66 -12.05 -15.72
CA GLY A 251 -20.27 -11.88 -16.16
C GLY A 251 -19.48 -10.78 -15.47
N ARG A 252 -19.71 -10.51 -14.19
CA ARG A 252 -18.92 -9.56 -13.36
C ARG A 252 -18.90 -8.12 -13.90
N ARG A 253 -19.97 -7.68 -14.57
CA ARG A 253 -20.09 -6.32 -15.11
C ARG A 253 -21.22 -5.56 -14.39
N LEU A 254 -20.91 -4.44 -13.76
CA LEU A 254 -21.85 -3.57 -13.05
C LEU A 254 -22.04 -2.26 -13.81
N LYS A 255 -23.29 -1.88 -14.09
CA LYS A 255 -23.64 -0.57 -14.64
C LYS A 255 -24.25 0.28 -13.55
N VAL A 256 -23.68 1.46 -13.32
CA VAL A 256 -24.17 2.46 -12.34
C VAL A 256 -24.21 3.83 -12.98
N GLU A 257 -25.02 4.72 -12.45
CA GLU A 257 -25.07 6.12 -12.89
C GLU A 257 -23.97 6.96 -12.22
N GLU A 258 -23.46 7.97 -12.91
CA GLU A 258 -22.58 8.99 -12.35
C GLU A 258 -23.29 9.66 -11.15
N GLN A 259 -22.56 9.90 -10.04
CA GLN A 259 -23.10 10.41 -8.77
C GLN A 259 -24.05 9.44 -8.03
N SER A 260 -24.00 8.15 -8.35
CA SER A 260 -24.69 7.13 -7.57
C SER A 260 -24.15 7.07 -6.13
N LYS A 261 -24.90 6.38 -5.27
CA LYS A 261 -24.47 6.07 -3.90
C LYS A 261 -23.13 5.33 -3.90
N PRO A 262 -22.37 5.33 -2.78
CA PRO A 262 -21.08 4.65 -2.71
C PRO A 262 -21.21 3.17 -3.07
N ILE A 263 -20.23 2.67 -3.81
CA ILE A 263 -20.15 1.28 -4.26
C ILE A 263 -19.12 0.58 -3.39
N THR A 264 -19.55 -0.45 -2.64
CA THR A 264 -18.65 -1.27 -1.83
C THR A 264 -18.51 -2.65 -2.48
N ILE A 265 -17.29 -2.98 -2.85
CA ILE A 265 -16.90 -4.26 -3.46
C ILE A 265 -16.25 -5.10 -2.36
N LYS A 266 -16.83 -6.26 -2.06
CA LYS A 266 -16.28 -7.21 -1.08
C LYS A 266 -15.65 -8.38 -1.82
N ILE A 267 -14.45 -8.75 -1.39
CA ILE A 267 -13.71 -9.89 -1.94
C ILE A 267 -13.46 -10.93 -0.85
N ILE A 268 -13.29 -12.18 -1.27
CA ILE A 268 -12.82 -13.27 -0.41
C ILE A 268 -11.48 -13.74 -0.95
N ALA A 269 -10.51 -13.87 -0.05
CA ALA A 269 -9.26 -14.54 -0.32
C ALA A 269 -9.39 -15.99 0.16
N HIS A 270 -9.38 -16.94 -0.77
CA HIS A 270 -9.29 -18.36 -0.43
C HIS A 270 -7.84 -18.71 -0.12
N ASP A 271 -7.48 -18.52 1.16
CA ASP A 271 -6.17 -18.90 1.69
C ASP A 271 -6.32 -20.21 2.48
N LYS A 272 -5.33 -21.08 2.38
CA LYS A 272 -5.25 -22.28 3.23
C LYS A 272 -5.03 -21.91 4.70
N ASP A 273 -4.46 -20.75 4.95
CA ASP A 273 -4.20 -20.24 6.28
C ASP A 273 -5.36 -19.32 6.73
N ILE A 274 -6.29 -19.89 7.46
CA ILE A 274 -7.52 -19.23 7.92
C ILE A 274 -7.24 -18.05 8.89
N PHE A 275 -6.10 -18.09 9.57
CA PHE A 275 -5.75 -17.07 10.58
C PHE A 275 -5.00 -15.87 10.00
N ARG A 276 -4.55 -15.97 8.75
CA ARG A 276 -3.79 -14.92 8.11
C ARG A 276 -4.69 -13.78 7.66
N LYS A 277 -4.27 -12.55 7.96
CA LYS A 277 -4.87 -11.31 7.45
C LYS A 277 -3.98 -10.74 6.35
N PRO A 278 -4.20 -11.09 5.06
CA PRO A 278 -3.39 -10.56 3.99
C PRO A 278 -3.65 -9.07 3.80
N MET A 279 -2.65 -8.35 3.31
CA MET A 279 -2.84 -7.01 2.79
C MET A 279 -3.37 -7.11 1.37
N TYR A 280 -4.38 -6.34 1.04
CA TYR A 280 -4.97 -6.26 -0.30
C TYR A 280 -4.46 -5.04 -1.02
N ARG A 281 -4.20 -5.18 -2.32
CA ARG A 281 -3.86 -4.12 -3.22
C ARG A 281 -4.93 -4.04 -4.29
N TYR A 282 -5.64 -2.92 -4.35
CA TYR A 282 -6.66 -2.66 -5.36
C TYR A 282 -6.11 -1.68 -6.39
N THR A 283 -6.27 -2.01 -7.67
CA THR A 283 -5.87 -1.16 -8.80
C THR A 283 -7.09 -0.86 -9.66
N LEU A 284 -7.38 0.40 -9.87
CA LEU A 284 -8.49 0.86 -10.70
C LEU A 284 -7.95 1.26 -12.07
N LEU A 285 -8.10 0.38 -13.07
CA LEU A 285 -7.75 0.69 -14.46
C LEU A 285 -8.83 1.57 -15.07
N GLY A 286 -8.42 2.66 -15.74
CA GLY A 286 -9.32 3.71 -16.24
C GLY A 286 -9.27 5.02 -15.47
N MET A 287 -8.56 5.04 -14.35
CA MET A 287 -8.19 6.23 -13.58
C MET A 287 -6.66 6.23 -13.43
N GLU A 288 -5.99 7.36 -13.66
CA GLU A 288 -4.52 7.41 -13.64
C GLU A 288 -3.97 6.94 -12.29
N GLY A 289 -3.39 5.72 -12.30
CA GLY A 289 -2.44 5.25 -11.29
C GLY A 289 -2.92 5.10 -9.84
N GLN A 290 -4.21 5.07 -9.54
CA GLN A 290 -4.66 4.86 -8.16
C GLN A 290 -4.51 3.41 -7.75
N VAL A 291 -3.52 3.15 -6.88
CA VAL A 291 -3.34 1.90 -6.16
C VAL A 291 -3.71 2.12 -4.69
N ILE A 292 -4.65 1.33 -4.19
CA ILE A 292 -5.14 1.44 -2.81
C ILE A 292 -4.71 0.19 -2.05
N TYR A 293 -4.06 0.37 -0.90
CA TYR A 293 -3.67 -0.70 0.01
C TYR A 293 -4.59 -0.75 1.22
N SER A 294 -5.09 -1.93 1.56
CA SER A 294 -5.99 -2.12 2.70
C SER A 294 -5.78 -3.49 3.34
N TYR A 295 -5.96 -3.60 4.65
CA TYR A 295 -6.07 -4.89 5.36
C TYR A 295 -7.51 -5.43 5.38
N GLN A 296 -8.47 -4.63 4.94
CA GLN A 296 -9.87 -5.06 4.85
C GLN A 296 -10.16 -5.61 3.45
N PRO A 297 -10.91 -6.72 3.34
CA PRO A 297 -11.25 -7.34 2.07
C PRO A 297 -12.39 -6.60 1.37
N GLU A 298 -12.45 -5.28 1.52
CA GLU A 298 -13.49 -4.45 0.91
C GLU A 298 -12.90 -3.13 0.38
N LEU A 299 -13.42 -2.71 -0.76
CA LEU A 299 -13.09 -1.45 -1.43
C LEU A 299 -14.36 -0.63 -1.61
N THR A 300 -14.38 0.58 -1.05
CA THR A 300 -15.48 1.53 -1.24
C THR A 300 -15.07 2.63 -2.21
N LEU A 301 -15.85 2.79 -3.28
CA LEU A 301 -15.64 3.77 -4.34
C LEU A 301 -16.82 4.75 -4.37
N SER A 302 -16.53 6.05 -4.49
CA SER A 302 -17.53 7.10 -4.60
C SER A 302 -17.10 8.20 -5.56
N GLY A 303 -18.04 8.88 -6.19
CA GLY A 303 -17.77 10.03 -7.04
C GLY A 303 -16.99 9.72 -8.32
N LEU A 304 -17.16 8.53 -8.89
CA LEU A 304 -16.48 8.13 -10.12
C LEU A 304 -17.08 8.85 -11.34
N PRO A 305 -16.25 9.47 -12.20
CA PRO A 305 -16.71 10.04 -13.49
C PRO A 305 -17.29 8.97 -14.42
N ALA A 306 -18.14 9.38 -15.37
CA ALA A 306 -18.72 8.51 -16.37
C ALA A 306 -17.64 7.91 -17.28
N ARG A 307 -17.30 6.65 -17.05
CA ARG A 307 -16.27 5.88 -17.77
C ARG A 307 -16.39 4.39 -17.42
N THR A 308 -15.71 3.55 -18.17
CA THR A 308 -15.54 2.13 -17.82
C THR A 308 -14.26 1.94 -17.02
N TYR A 309 -14.38 1.26 -15.88
CA TYR A 309 -13.28 0.93 -14.97
C TYR A 309 -13.16 -0.57 -14.84
N GLN A 310 -11.92 -1.06 -14.76
CA GLN A 310 -11.65 -2.44 -14.38
C GLN A 310 -11.05 -2.43 -12.98
N VAL A 311 -11.74 -3.08 -12.05
CA VAL A 311 -11.27 -3.24 -10.68
C VAL A 311 -10.44 -4.51 -10.61
N MET A 312 -9.14 -4.33 -10.43
CA MET A 312 -8.18 -5.40 -10.21
C MET A 312 -7.86 -5.49 -8.72
N ALA A 313 -7.67 -6.70 -8.22
CA ALA A 313 -7.20 -6.91 -6.85
C ALA A 313 -6.11 -7.97 -6.81
N SER A 314 -5.15 -7.78 -5.92
CA SER A 314 -4.13 -8.74 -5.54
C SER A 314 -3.96 -8.72 -4.02
N CYS A 315 -3.48 -9.79 -3.43
CA CYS A 315 -3.17 -9.81 -2.00
C CYS A 315 -1.72 -10.23 -1.75
N SER A 316 -1.21 -9.82 -0.59
CA SER A 316 0.15 -10.19 -0.18
C SER A 316 0.27 -11.70 -0.02
N THR A 317 1.40 -12.28 -0.45
CA THR A 317 1.76 -13.68 -0.21
C THR A 317 2.55 -13.80 1.09
N ARG A 318 2.72 -15.02 1.61
CA ARG A 318 3.61 -15.27 2.75
C ARG A 318 5.07 -14.96 2.46
N THR A 319 5.46 -15.06 1.21
CA THR A 319 6.81 -14.76 0.73
C THR A 319 7.10 -13.27 0.59
N GLY A 320 6.16 -12.40 1.02
CA GLY A 320 6.30 -10.94 0.93
C GLY A 320 6.04 -10.34 -0.45
N GLY A 321 5.73 -11.20 -1.44
CA GLY A 321 5.29 -10.78 -2.76
C GLY A 321 3.78 -10.49 -2.83
N TRP A 322 3.28 -10.35 -4.06
CA TRP A 322 1.87 -10.17 -4.36
C TRP A 322 1.38 -11.33 -5.22
N THR A 323 0.11 -11.72 -5.06
CA THR A 323 -0.53 -12.62 -6.02
C THR A 323 -0.59 -11.96 -7.38
N ARG A 324 -0.90 -12.73 -8.43
CA ARG A 324 -1.29 -12.14 -9.71
C ARG A 324 -2.48 -11.20 -9.51
N ASP A 325 -2.59 -10.19 -10.36
CA ASP A 325 -3.74 -9.29 -10.34
C ASP A 325 -4.97 -10.03 -10.91
N TYR A 326 -6.01 -10.15 -10.09
CA TYR A 326 -7.28 -10.74 -10.47
C TYR A 326 -8.24 -9.63 -10.89
N GLN A 327 -8.86 -9.78 -12.05
CA GLN A 327 -9.97 -8.92 -12.44
C GLN A 327 -11.21 -9.30 -11.64
N ILE A 328 -11.60 -8.43 -10.71
CA ILE A 328 -12.72 -8.67 -9.78
C ILE A 328 -14.04 -8.25 -10.40
N LEU A 329 -14.09 -7.05 -11.00
CA LEU A 329 -15.31 -6.44 -11.51
C LEU A 329 -15.00 -5.45 -12.64
N GLU A 330 -15.85 -5.40 -13.65
CA GLU A 330 -15.92 -4.32 -14.64
C GLU A 330 -17.05 -3.35 -14.24
N LEU A 331 -16.69 -2.12 -13.93
CA LEU A 331 -17.62 -1.07 -13.51
C LEU A 331 -17.83 -0.09 -14.65
N VAL A 332 -19.07 0.01 -15.15
CA VAL A 332 -19.46 0.95 -16.20
C VAL A 332 -20.28 2.08 -15.58
N VAL A 333 -19.68 3.24 -15.42
CA VAL A 333 -20.34 4.44 -14.92
C VAL A 333 -20.96 5.18 -16.10
N LEU A 334 -22.29 5.24 -16.14
CA LEU A 334 -23.06 5.89 -17.19
C LEU A 334 -23.22 7.40 -16.89
N PRO A 335 -23.14 8.26 -17.90
CA PRO A 335 -23.44 9.67 -17.68
C PRO A 335 -24.91 9.85 -17.32
N PRO A 336 -25.28 10.82 -16.49
CA PRO A 336 -26.64 11.09 -16.14
C PRO A 336 -27.42 11.53 -17.40
N TRP A 337 -28.73 11.24 -17.44
CA TRP A 337 -29.61 11.45 -18.60
C TRP A 337 -29.53 12.88 -19.18
N TYR A 338 -29.30 13.90 -18.33
CA TYR A 338 -29.19 15.31 -18.77
C TYR A 338 -27.87 15.64 -19.50
N LYS A 339 -26.83 14.80 -19.37
CA LYS A 339 -25.58 14.87 -20.16
C LYS A 339 -25.62 14.04 -21.44
N SER A 340 -26.73 13.35 -21.72
CA SER A 340 -26.87 12.53 -22.92
C SER A 340 -27.07 13.41 -24.15
N ASN A 341 -26.49 12.99 -25.29
CA ASN A 341 -26.55 13.73 -26.56
C ASN A 341 -27.98 14.03 -27.03
N TRP A 342 -28.91 13.09 -26.80
CA TRP A 342 -30.30 13.29 -27.15
C TRP A 342 -30.96 14.42 -26.36
N PHE A 343 -30.69 14.52 -25.06
CA PHE A 343 -31.23 15.59 -24.20
C PHE A 343 -30.66 16.95 -24.57
N ILE A 344 -29.32 17.03 -24.79
CA ILE A 344 -28.66 18.26 -25.26
C ILE A 344 -29.25 18.70 -26.60
N SER A 345 -29.51 17.77 -27.54
CA SER A 345 -30.12 18.07 -28.82
C SER A 345 -31.54 18.60 -28.70
N ILE A 346 -32.36 18.04 -27.80
CA ILE A 346 -33.70 18.57 -27.49
C ILE A 346 -33.65 19.98 -26.94
N CYS A 347 -32.78 20.20 -25.95
CA CYS A 347 -32.58 21.52 -25.37
C CYS A 347 -32.16 22.54 -26.44
N PHE A 348 -31.26 22.18 -27.35
CA PHE A 348 -30.84 23.04 -28.46
C PHE A 348 -31.98 23.37 -29.37
N ILE A 349 -32.80 22.37 -29.77
CA ILE A 349 -34.01 22.56 -30.66
C ILE A 349 -35.01 23.49 -29.96
N LEU A 350 -35.25 23.32 -28.65
CA LEU A 350 -36.15 24.19 -27.90
C LEU A 350 -35.65 25.63 -27.84
N ILE A 351 -34.35 25.86 -27.64
CA ILE A 351 -33.76 27.18 -27.64
C ILE A 351 -33.91 27.83 -29.03
N VAL A 352 -33.56 27.13 -30.11
CA VAL A 352 -33.68 27.62 -31.49
C VAL A 352 -35.14 27.92 -31.82
N SER A 353 -36.07 27.05 -31.44
CA SER A 353 -37.53 27.24 -31.62
C SER A 353 -37.99 28.48 -30.85
N GLY A 354 -37.55 28.67 -29.62
CA GLY A 354 -37.87 29.86 -28.82
C GLY A 354 -37.36 31.16 -29.45
N VAL A 355 -36.14 31.17 -29.99
CA VAL A 355 -35.57 32.30 -30.72
C VAL A 355 -36.39 32.61 -31.98
N ILE A 356 -36.78 31.59 -32.76
CA ILE A 356 -37.61 31.74 -33.95
C ILE A 356 -38.99 32.32 -33.60
N LEU A 357 -39.66 31.78 -32.58
CA LEU A 357 -40.95 32.30 -32.10
C LEU A 357 -40.83 33.72 -31.59
N ALA A 358 -39.78 34.06 -30.86
CA ALA A 358 -39.54 35.44 -30.43
C ALA A 358 -39.33 36.37 -31.63
N PHE A 359 -38.58 35.94 -32.65
CA PHE A 359 -38.37 36.71 -33.87
C PHE A 359 -39.69 36.95 -34.64
N PHE A 360 -40.49 35.92 -34.82
CA PHE A 360 -41.81 36.04 -35.44
C PHE A 360 -42.75 36.94 -34.63
N SER A 361 -42.72 36.84 -33.31
CA SER A 361 -43.49 37.71 -32.41
C SER A 361 -43.09 39.18 -32.58
N LEU A 362 -41.78 39.46 -32.66
CA LEU A 362 -41.27 40.82 -32.89
C LEU A 362 -41.68 41.35 -34.29
N LEU A 363 -41.61 40.53 -35.34
CA LEU A 363 -42.07 40.88 -36.68
C LEU A 363 -43.56 41.20 -36.67
N HIS A 364 -44.36 40.34 -36.05
CA HIS A 364 -45.82 40.54 -35.98
C HIS A 364 -46.19 41.81 -35.18
N ARG A 365 -45.45 42.11 -34.10
CA ARG A 365 -45.60 43.38 -33.37
C ARG A 365 -45.27 44.61 -34.24
N LYS A 366 -44.22 44.51 -35.08
CA LYS A 366 -43.88 45.59 -36.02
C LYS A 366 -44.96 45.76 -37.07
N GLU A 367 -45.45 44.67 -37.67
CA GLU A 367 -46.57 44.74 -38.64
C GLU A 367 -47.85 45.32 -38.04
N ASN A 368 -48.20 44.90 -36.84
CA ASN A 368 -49.37 45.45 -36.13
C ASN A 368 -49.20 46.95 -35.83
N LYS A 369 -48.03 47.41 -35.41
CA LYS A 369 -47.74 48.81 -35.22
C LYS A 369 -47.88 49.60 -36.53
N LEU A 370 -47.38 49.04 -37.66
CA LEU A 370 -47.55 49.69 -38.98
C LEU A 370 -49.03 49.73 -39.40
N LYS A 371 -49.77 48.66 -39.21
CA LYS A 371 -51.23 48.60 -39.49
C LYS A 371 -52.00 49.62 -38.65
N TRP A 372 -51.67 49.81 -37.38
CA TRP A 372 -52.27 50.83 -36.52
C TRP A 372 -51.90 52.20 -36.97
N ALA A 373 -50.65 52.49 -37.30
CA ALA A 373 -50.24 53.80 -37.84
C ALA A 373 -50.89 54.10 -39.16
N MET A 374 -51.06 53.15 -40.05
CA MET A 374 -51.80 53.30 -41.30
C MET A 374 -53.28 53.65 -41.06
N LYS A 375 -53.97 52.92 -40.16
CA LYS A 375 -55.35 53.19 -39.78
C LYS A 375 -55.51 54.58 -39.15
N GLU A 376 -54.63 55.01 -38.30
CA GLU A 376 -54.61 56.32 -37.69
C GLU A 376 -54.42 57.40 -38.73
N HIS A 377 -53.53 57.20 -39.70
CA HIS A 377 -53.34 58.14 -40.81
C HIS A 377 -54.58 58.18 -41.72
N GLU A 378 -55.20 57.06 -42.01
CA GLU A 378 -56.44 56.93 -42.78
C GLU A 378 -57.58 57.67 -42.06
N GLN A 379 -57.70 57.52 -40.74
CA GLN A 379 -58.66 58.28 -39.95
C GLN A 379 -58.40 59.82 -39.98
N GLN A 380 -57.15 60.25 -39.86
CA GLN A 380 -56.76 61.63 -39.95
C GLN A 380 -57.13 62.21 -41.31
N VAL A 381 -56.81 61.53 -42.37
CA VAL A 381 -57.20 61.91 -43.73
C VAL A 381 -58.71 61.99 -43.88
N TYR A 382 -59.45 61.04 -43.31
CA TYR A 382 -60.92 61.09 -43.33
C TYR A 382 -61.48 62.25 -42.54
N GLU A 383 -60.95 62.55 -41.36
CA GLU A 383 -61.34 63.70 -40.54
C GLU A 383 -61.02 65.01 -41.25
N GLU A 384 -59.86 65.15 -41.89
CA GLU A 384 -59.53 66.31 -42.71
C GLU A 384 -60.51 66.53 -43.88
N LYS A 385 -60.84 65.38 -44.56
CA LYS A 385 -61.89 65.45 -45.64
C LYS A 385 -63.23 65.90 -45.07
N VAL A 386 -63.64 65.36 -43.94
CA VAL A 386 -64.92 65.79 -43.29
C VAL A 386 -64.85 67.20 -42.89
N ARG A 387 -63.79 67.73 -42.27
CA ARG A 387 -63.61 69.18 -41.96
C ARG A 387 -63.64 70.02 -43.20
N PHE A 388 -62.96 69.59 -44.26
CA PHE A 388 -62.99 70.31 -45.53
C PHE A 388 -64.41 70.34 -46.11
N LEU A 389 -65.18 69.29 -46.09
CA LEU A 389 -66.59 69.29 -46.52
C LEU A 389 -67.47 70.14 -45.64
N ILE A 390 -67.25 70.18 -44.34
CA ILE A 390 -67.95 71.04 -43.39
C ILE A 390 -67.63 72.49 -43.68
N ASN A 391 -66.38 72.86 -43.89
CA ASN A 391 -65.95 74.22 -44.23
C ASN A 391 -66.52 74.66 -45.58
N ILE A 392 -66.48 73.78 -46.61
CA ILE A 392 -67.14 74.06 -47.94
C ILE A 392 -68.67 74.33 -47.76
N ASN A 393 -69.32 73.45 -46.96
CA ASN A 393 -70.73 73.63 -46.67
C ASN A 393 -71.01 74.99 -45.98
N HIS A 394 -70.12 75.38 -45.04
CA HIS A 394 -70.22 76.72 -44.41
C HIS A 394 -69.95 77.83 -45.39
N GLU A 395 -68.91 77.70 -46.24
CA GLU A 395 -68.62 78.75 -47.27
C GLU A 395 -69.66 78.83 -48.39
N LEU A 396 -70.28 77.69 -48.75
CA LEU A 396 -71.38 77.64 -49.70
C LEU A 396 -72.71 78.17 -49.09
N ARG A 397 -72.91 77.99 -47.81
CA ARG A 397 -74.11 78.45 -47.09
C ARG A 397 -74.15 79.98 -46.98
N THR A 398 -73.02 80.66 -46.85
CA THR A 398 -72.87 82.05 -46.71
C THR A 398 -73.35 82.81 -48.01
N PRO A 399 -72.98 82.39 -49.25
CA PRO A 399 -73.51 83.08 -50.46
C PRO A 399 -74.91 82.62 -50.86
N LEU A 400 -75.40 81.40 -50.42
CA LEU A 400 -76.74 80.90 -50.78
C LEU A 400 -77.84 81.42 -49.87
N THR A 401 -77.53 81.99 -48.70
CA THR A 401 -78.55 82.60 -47.81
C THR A 401 -79.23 83.81 -48.42
N PRO A 402 -78.53 84.79 -49.13
CA PRO A 402 -79.20 85.85 -49.80
C PRO A 402 -80.04 85.44 -51.01
N VAL A 403 -79.68 84.37 -51.76
CA VAL A 403 -80.43 83.85 -52.91
C VAL A 403 -81.75 83.16 -52.47
N SER A 404 -81.84 82.59 -51.38
CA SER A 404 -83.04 81.96 -50.80
C SER A 404 -84.02 82.99 -50.28
N TYR A 405 -83.54 84.22 -49.87
CA TYR A 405 -84.41 85.27 -49.43
C TYR A 405 -84.99 86.09 -50.57
N THR A 406 -84.41 86.08 -51.76
CA THR A 406 -84.94 86.84 -52.94
C THR A 406 -86.03 86.09 -53.68
N HIS A 407 -86.26 84.79 -53.45
CA HIS A 407 -87.29 84.00 -54.12
C HIS A 407 -88.57 83.79 -53.27
N LEU A 408 -88.68 84.37 -52.07
CA LEU A 408 -89.83 84.20 -51.20
C LEU A 408 -90.69 85.48 -51.06
N THR A 409 -90.48 86.46 -51.98
CA THR A 409 -91.38 87.62 -52.05
C THR A 409 -92.02 87.77 -53.44
N LEU A 410 -93.02 86.99 -53.71
CA LEU A 410 -93.95 87.31 -54.76
C LEU A 410 -95.30 87.52 -54.09
N PRO A 411 -95.96 88.56 -54.53
CA PRO A 411 -97.12 89.10 -53.80
C PRO A 411 -98.36 88.31 -54.13
N THR A 412 -99.11 88.10 -53.15
CA THR A 412 -100.54 87.80 -53.32
C THR A 412 -101.28 89.01 -53.79
N ASN A 413 -101.89 88.89 -54.90
CA ASN A 413 -102.95 89.81 -55.28
C ASN A 413 -104.25 89.06 -55.61
N SER A 414 -105.14 89.23 -54.83
CA SER A 414 -106.51 89.52 -54.79
C SER A 414 -107.38 89.11 -55.95
N LEU A 415 -108.49 88.66 -55.66
CA LEU A 415 -109.85 89.09 -55.99
C LEU A 415 -110.87 87.95 -56.03
N VAL A 416 -111.84 88.28 -55.33
CA VAL A 416 -113.27 87.97 -55.28
C VAL A 416 -113.66 86.67 -54.71
#